data_a0a751d7cc9bb150c33e78867c93a907
#
_entry.id   a0a751d7cc9bb150c33e78867c93a907
#
_cell.length_a   1.000
_cell.length_b   1.000
_cell.length_c   1.000
_cell.angle_alpha   90.00
_cell.angle_beta   90.00
_cell.angle_gamma   90.00
#
_symmetry.space_group_name_H-M   'P 1'
#
loop_
_entity.id
_entity.type
_entity.pdbx_description
1 polymer ?
#
loop_
_entity_poly.entity_id
_entity_poly.type
_entity_poly.pdbx_seq_one_letter_code
_entity_poly.pdbx_strand_id
1 'polypeptide(L)'
;YSITQENDSSDAFGRSFNLFQGQGGLYRFYFGGGYKYKQLAVGVNFSYLFGNINYTDILAFPESLNAFNTRRQETRQLGDFLIDAGVQYRIVLDKSNTYSLDLGASGNLKTDIKANRDLIYDRFTYTDDAGNSTSTINPKDTIYSNMDEAGEVTLPATFAAGAIFSKQSKYSFGINYKYTMWSQYQSFGESDETANTWKLAFGGEFIPDSKSYQQYWKVMAYRLGMSMGRNYVELNDAQLKQLSVTMGVG
;
A
#
# COMPACT_ATOMS: atom_id res chain seq x y z
N TYR A 1 -1.37 13.54 -0.18
CA TYR A 1 -2.39 13.82 0.85
C TYR A 1 -2.03 15.07 1.64
N SER A 2 -3.01 15.69 2.27
CA SER A 2 -2.82 16.80 3.21
C SER A 2 -3.83 16.63 4.35
N ILE A 3 -3.37 16.68 5.58
CA ILE A 3 -4.19 16.57 6.78
C ILE A 3 -3.86 17.75 7.67
N THR A 4 -4.87 18.50 8.11
CA THR A 4 -4.74 19.59 9.08
C THR A 4 -5.37 19.17 10.39
N GLN A 5 -4.63 19.27 11.46
CA GLN A 5 -5.11 19.05 12.84
C GLN A 5 -5.03 20.37 13.61
N GLU A 6 -6.18 20.84 14.09
CA GLU A 6 -6.24 21.98 14.97
C GLU A 6 -6.11 21.50 16.42
N ASN A 7 -5.22 22.14 17.17
CA ASN A 7 -5.08 21.92 18.61
C ASN A 7 -5.55 23.19 19.31
N ASP A 8 -6.63 23.07 20.08
CA ASP A 8 -7.13 24.13 20.94
C ASP A 8 -6.35 24.06 22.25
N SER A 9 -5.30 24.90 22.37
CA SER A 9 -4.53 24.99 23.61
C SER A 9 -4.85 26.33 24.29
N SER A 10 -5.10 26.26 25.59
CA SER A 10 -5.23 27.43 26.46
C SER A 10 -3.91 28.11 26.79
N ASP A 11 -2.85 27.82 26.08
CA ASP A 11 -1.50 28.32 26.33
C ASP A 11 -1.31 29.75 25.81
N ALA A 12 -0.23 30.38 26.25
CA ALA A 12 0.09 31.80 25.96
C ALA A 12 0.24 32.14 24.46
N PHE A 13 0.29 31.13 23.57
CA PHE A 13 0.46 31.31 22.13
C PHE A 13 -0.83 31.15 21.31
N GLY A 14 -1.99 30.86 21.96
CA GLY A 14 -3.26 30.67 21.28
C GLY A 14 -3.37 29.31 20.58
N ARG A 15 -4.19 29.25 19.52
CA ARG A 15 -4.43 28.01 18.76
C ARG A 15 -3.20 27.64 17.92
N SER A 16 -2.91 26.34 17.85
CA SER A 16 -1.88 25.82 16.97
C SER A 16 -2.47 24.86 15.91
N PHE A 17 -1.86 24.84 14.74
CA PHE A 17 -2.22 23.95 13.65
C PHE A 17 -1.05 23.06 13.27
N ASN A 18 -1.29 21.77 13.22
CA ASN A 18 -0.37 20.81 12.61
C ASN A 18 -0.87 20.49 11.20
N LEU A 19 -0.03 20.76 10.21
CA LEU A 19 -0.30 20.41 8.81
C LEU A 19 0.66 19.31 8.37
N PHE A 20 0.12 18.17 7.98
CA PHE A 20 0.86 17.05 7.46
C PHE A 20 0.60 16.90 5.97
N GLN A 21 1.64 16.94 5.16
CA GLN A 21 1.56 16.79 3.70
C GLN A 21 2.47 15.66 3.23
N GLY A 22 1.95 14.82 2.33
CA GLY A 22 2.72 13.80 1.65
C GLY A 22 2.54 13.90 0.15
N GLN A 23 3.65 13.95 -0.58
CA GLN A 23 3.70 14.04 -2.02
C GLN A 23 4.71 13.04 -2.58
N GLY A 24 4.55 12.70 -3.87
CA GLY A 24 5.45 11.80 -4.57
C GLY A 24 4.82 10.46 -4.88
N GLY A 25 5.65 9.50 -5.25
CA GLY A 25 5.21 8.15 -5.59
C GLY A 25 6.36 7.21 -5.85
N LEU A 26 6.09 5.94 -5.66
CA LEU A 26 7.00 4.87 -6.01
C LEU A 26 6.49 4.17 -7.26
N TYR A 27 7.39 3.89 -8.17
CA TYR A 27 7.14 3.22 -9.44
C TYR A 27 7.85 1.87 -9.42
N ARG A 28 7.20 0.88 -10.02
CA ARG A 28 7.77 -0.45 -10.13
C ARG A 28 7.76 -0.88 -11.59
N PHE A 29 8.94 -0.99 -12.17
CA PHE A 29 9.12 -1.66 -13.46
C PHE A 29 9.40 -3.13 -13.21
N TYR A 30 8.71 -4.03 -13.90
CA TYR A 30 8.91 -5.46 -13.71
C TYR A 30 8.89 -6.21 -15.04
N PHE A 31 9.65 -7.29 -15.09
CA PHE A 31 9.52 -8.31 -16.12
C PHE A 31 9.59 -9.68 -15.45
N GLY A 32 8.94 -10.66 -16.05
CA GLY A 32 8.90 -11.97 -15.47
C GLY A 32 8.81 -13.07 -16.52
N GLY A 33 9.12 -14.24 -16.08
CA GLY A 33 9.02 -15.45 -16.87
C GLY A 33 8.42 -16.59 -16.08
N GLY A 34 7.78 -17.51 -16.79
CA GLY A 34 7.23 -18.71 -16.18
C GLY A 34 7.44 -19.92 -17.07
N TYR A 35 7.52 -21.04 -16.42
CA TYR A 35 7.63 -22.34 -17.09
C TYR A 35 6.54 -23.28 -16.58
N LYS A 36 5.86 -23.93 -17.50
CA LYS A 36 4.83 -24.90 -17.21
C LYS A 36 5.26 -26.30 -17.69
N TYR A 37 5.26 -27.23 -16.76
CA TYR A 37 5.48 -28.62 -17.03
C TYR A 37 4.30 -29.46 -16.54
N LYS A 38 3.55 -30.03 -17.46
CA LYS A 38 2.31 -30.77 -17.17
C LYS A 38 1.34 -29.91 -16.35
N GLN A 39 1.08 -30.31 -15.10
CA GLN A 39 0.17 -29.64 -14.18
C GLN A 39 0.84 -28.57 -13.31
N LEU A 40 2.17 -28.57 -13.25
CA LEU A 40 2.96 -27.64 -12.45
C LEU A 40 3.38 -26.44 -13.31
N ALA A 41 3.14 -25.22 -12.80
CA ALA A 41 3.68 -23.99 -13.34
C ALA A 41 4.46 -23.26 -12.26
N VAL A 42 5.63 -22.74 -12.61
CA VAL A 42 6.46 -21.90 -11.75
C VAL A 42 6.74 -20.59 -12.45
N GLY A 43 6.83 -19.52 -11.69
CA GLY A 43 7.11 -18.20 -12.23
C GLY A 43 7.96 -17.36 -11.28
N VAL A 44 8.75 -16.48 -11.87
CA VAL A 44 9.58 -15.52 -11.17
C VAL A 44 9.42 -14.17 -11.84
N ASN A 45 9.25 -13.11 -11.04
CA ASN A 45 9.26 -11.72 -11.47
C ASN A 45 10.48 -11.03 -10.87
N PHE A 46 11.22 -10.35 -11.72
CA PHE A 46 12.26 -9.39 -11.35
C PHE A 46 11.69 -7.99 -11.53
N SER A 47 11.88 -7.13 -10.55
CA SER A 47 11.40 -5.78 -10.64
C SER A 47 12.38 -4.79 -10.04
N TYR A 48 12.35 -3.57 -10.58
CA TYR A 48 13.09 -2.42 -10.05
C TYR A 48 12.08 -1.42 -9.49
N LEU A 49 12.16 -1.19 -8.19
CA LEU A 49 11.38 -0.18 -7.49
C LEU A 49 12.19 1.10 -7.44
N PHE A 50 11.58 2.23 -7.78
CA PHE A 50 12.25 3.54 -7.74
C PHE A 50 11.23 4.65 -7.52
N GLY A 51 11.70 5.79 -7.03
CA GLY A 51 10.89 6.97 -6.87
C GLY A 51 11.29 7.80 -5.65
N ASN A 52 10.51 8.83 -5.39
CA ASN A 52 10.70 9.72 -4.25
C ASN A 52 9.38 9.98 -3.52
N ILE A 53 9.49 10.18 -2.22
CA ILE A 53 8.39 10.54 -1.34
C ILE A 53 8.85 11.74 -0.52
N ASN A 54 8.04 12.80 -0.52
CA ASN A 54 8.29 14.03 0.22
C ASN A 54 7.25 14.15 1.33
N TYR A 55 7.70 14.34 2.55
CA TYR A 55 6.88 14.64 3.71
C TYR A 55 7.17 16.07 4.16
N THR A 56 6.12 16.80 4.47
CA THR A 56 6.21 18.15 5.03
C THR A 56 5.28 18.24 6.22
N ASP A 57 5.84 18.48 7.39
CA ASP A 57 5.11 18.68 8.63
C ASP A 57 5.32 20.12 9.06
N ILE A 58 4.23 20.85 9.29
CA ILE A 58 4.25 22.26 9.70
C ILE A 58 3.49 22.39 11.01
N LEU A 59 4.15 22.97 12.01
CA LEU A 59 3.51 23.48 13.22
C LEU A 59 3.40 25.00 13.11
N ALA A 60 2.20 25.51 13.05
CA ALA A 60 1.92 26.94 12.89
C ALA A 60 1.10 27.51 14.04
N PHE A 61 1.41 28.77 14.40
CA PHE A 61 0.72 29.58 15.41
C PHE A 61 0.17 30.86 14.76
N PRO A 62 -0.97 30.79 14.06
CA PRO A 62 -1.46 31.89 13.24
C PRO A 62 -1.93 33.11 14.07
N GLU A 63 -2.28 32.92 15.33
CA GLU A 63 -2.73 33.98 16.20
C GLU A 63 -1.59 34.71 16.91
N SER A 64 -0.37 34.21 16.85
CA SER A 64 0.80 34.79 17.50
C SER A 64 1.81 35.33 16.50
N LEU A 65 1.80 36.66 16.33
CA LEU A 65 2.75 37.36 15.42
C LEU A 65 4.23 37.18 15.81
N ASN A 66 4.50 36.85 17.08
CA ASN A 66 5.83 36.73 17.65
C ASN A 66 6.29 35.26 17.74
N ALA A 67 5.43 34.29 17.43
CA ALA A 67 5.80 32.88 17.43
C ALA A 67 6.46 32.48 16.10
N PHE A 68 7.54 31.76 16.19
CA PHE A 68 8.11 31.11 15.03
C PHE A 68 7.33 29.82 14.72
N ASN A 69 6.88 29.69 13.50
CA ASN A 69 6.39 28.44 12.97
C ASN A 69 7.56 27.54 12.64
N THR A 70 7.37 26.22 12.73
CA THR A 70 8.39 25.24 12.40
C THR A 70 7.92 24.36 11.25
N ARG A 71 8.86 24.03 10.37
CA ARG A 71 8.62 23.12 9.26
C ARG A 71 9.69 22.04 9.25
N ARG A 72 9.25 20.80 9.16
CA ARG A 72 10.08 19.64 8.86
C ARG A 72 9.83 19.22 7.42
N GLN A 73 10.86 19.13 6.63
CA GLN A 73 10.81 18.61 5.28
C GLN A 73 11.68 17.36 5.20
N GLU A 74 11.13 16.28 4.71
CA GLU A 74 11.83 15.03 4.53
C GLU A 74 11.58 14.51 3.12
N THR A 75 12.65 14.30 2.36
CA THR A 75 12.62 13.68 1.04
C THR A 75 13.33 12.34 1.12
N ARG A 76 12.64 11.27 0.75
CA ARG A 76 13.20 9.91 0.65
C ARG A 76 13.25 9.50 -0.81
N GLN A 77 14.43 9.18 -1.31
CA GLN A 77 14.65 8.62 -2.63
C GLN A 77 14.97 7.14 -2.48
N LEU A 78 14.22 6.28 -3.17
CA LEU A 78 14.38 4.83 -3.10
C LEU A 78 14.70 4.26 -4.47
N GLY A 79 15.58 3.26 -4.52
CA GLY A 79 15.87 2.56 -5.77
C GLY A 79 16.59 1.23 -5.54
N ASP A 80 15.88 0.09 -5.80
CA ASP A 80 16.48 -1.24 -5.69
C ASP A 80 15.66 -2.31 -6.41
N PHE A 81 16.24 -3.52 -6.48
CA PHE A 81 15.63 -4.68 -7.10
C PHE A 81 14.80 -5.50 -6.11
N LEU A 82 13.70 -6.05 -6.62
CA LEU A 82 12.81 -6.95 -5.91
C LEU A 82 12.58 -8.22 -6.72
N ILE A 83 12.40 -9.33 -6.03
CA ILE A 83 12.11 -10.63 -6.63
C ILE A 83 10.84 -11.20 -5.99
N ASP A 84 9.88 -11.58 -6.84
CA ASP A 84 8.70 -12.34 -6.44
C ASP A 84 8.73 -13.70 -7.13
N ALA A 85 8.31 -14.73 -6.43
CA ALA A 85 8.20 -16.08 -7.00
C ALA A 85 6.82 -16.67 -6.73
N GLY A 86 6.39 -17.56 -7.58
CA GLY A 86 5.13 -18.27 -7.42
C GLY A 86 5.13 -19.65 -8.07
N VAL A 87 4.25 -20.48 -7.55
CA VAL A 87 4.01 -21.82 -8.03
C VAL A 87 2.51 -22.08 -8.14
N GLN A 88 2.09 -22.75 -9.17
CA GLN A 88 0.72 -23.17 -9.39
C GLN A 88 0.70 -24.64 -9.78
N TYR A 89 -0.26 -25.38 -9.22
CA TYR A 89 -0.49 -26.78 -9.55
C TYR A 89 -1.96 -27.00 -9.89
N ARG A 90 -2.22 -27.53 -11.10
CA ARG A 90 -3.57 -27.84 -11.56
C ARG A 90 -3.87 -29.32 -11.40
N ILE A 91 -4.92 -29.64 -10.65
CA ILE A 91 -5.46 -30.99 -10.48
C ILE A 91 -6.71 -31.10 -11.36
N VAL A 92 -6.67 -32.00 -12.33
CA VAL A 92 -7.86 -32.36 -13.12
C VAL A 92 -8.59 -33.47 -12.39
N LEU A 93 -9.85 -33.23 -12.06
CA LEU A 93 -10.61 -34.14 -11.21
C LEU A 93 -11.42 -35.19 -12.01
N ASP A 94 -11.56 -34.96 -13.32
CA ASP A 94 -12.30 -35.89 -14.20
C ASP A 94 -11.58 -36.10 -15.54
N LYS A 95 -11.87 -37.24 -16.20
CA LYS A 95 -11.28 -37.59 -17.51
C LYS A 95 -11.67 -36.62 -18.64
N SER A 96 -12.76 -35.89 -18.48
CA SER A 96 -13.27 -34.93 -19.47
C SER A 96 -12.71 -33.53 -19.31
N ASN A 97 -11.79 -33.31 -18.36
CA ASN A 97 -11.26 -31.99 -17.99
C ASN A 97 -12.33 -30.95 -17.64
N THR A 98 -13.51 -31.41 -17.20
CA THR A 98 -14.64 -30.54 -16.86
C THR A 98 -14.46 -29.87 -15.50
N TYR A 99 -13.87 -30.61 -14.54
CA TYR A 99 -13.62 -30.13 -13.19
C TYR A 99 -12.12 -30.02 -12.94
N SER A 100 -11.72 -28.88 -12.39
CA SER A 100 -10.33 -28.66 -11.98
C SER A 100 -10.23 -27.97 -10.62
N LEU A 101 -9.15 -28.30 -9.91
CA LEU A 101 -8.71 -27.60 -8.70
C LEU A 101 -7.33 -27.01 -8.98
N ASP A 102 -7.24 -25.69 -9.00
CA ASP A 102 -6.00 -24.96 -9.14
C ASP A 102 -5.52 -24.52 -7.75
N LEU A 103 -4.34 -24.97 -7.35
CA LEU A 103 -3.66 -24.57 -6.13
C LEU A 103 -2.54 -23.62 -6.50
N GLY A 104 -2.37 -22.53 -5.74
CA GLY A 104 -1.32 -21.56 -5.98
C GLY A 104 -0.69 -21.06 -4.70
N ALA A 105 0.60 -20.77 -4.75
CA ALA A 105 1.32 -20.06 -3.72
C ALA A 105 2.29 -19.06 -4.36
N SER A 106 2.43 -17.90 -3.75
CA SER A 106 3.36 -16.86 -4.22
C SER A 106 3.89 -16.06 -3.03
N GLY A 107 5.01 -15.39 -3.22
CA GLY A 107 5.56 -14.52 -2.20
C GLY A 107 6.85 -13.86 -2.60
N ASN A 108 7.28 -12.96 -1.73
CA ASN A 108 8.58 -12.33 -1.73
C ASN A 108 9.19 -12.42 -0.33
N LEU A 109 10.48 -12.44 -0.28
CA LEU A 109 11.23 -12.40 0.97
C LEU A 109 11.39 -10.96 1.47
N LYS A 110 11.75 -10.81 2.73
CA LYS A 110 12.22 -9.55 3.28
C LYS A 110 13.34 -8.99 2.40
N THR A 111 13.25 -7.71 2.03
CA THR A 111 14.25 -7.06 1.17
C THR A 111 14.58 -5.68 1.71
N ASP A 112 15.86 -5.42 1.91
CA ASP A 112 16.36 -4.11 2.29
C ASP A 112 16.62 -3.31 1.02
N ILE A 113 15.92 -2.18 0.87
CA ILE A 113 15.98 -1.30 -0.31
C ILE A 113 16.85 -0.11 0.03
N LYS A 114 17.81 0.18 -0.82
CA LYS A 114 18.66 1.36 -0.69
C LYS A 114 17.83 2.63 -0.82
N ALA A 115 18.08 3.55 0.08
CA ALA A 115 17.40 4.83 0.15
C ALA A 115 18.35 5.94 0.57
N ASN A 116 18.12 7.15 0.02
CA ASN A 116 18.73 8.38 0.48
C ASN A 116 17.66 9.26 1.10
N ARG A 117 18.00 9.92 2.21
CA ARG A 117 17.10 10.82 2.94
C ARG A 117 17.73 12.22 3.03
N ASP A 118 16.95 13.23 2.63
CA ASP A 118 17.20 14.62 2.93
C ASP A 118 16.25 15.06 4.02
N LEU A 119 16.77 15.62 5.11
CA LEU A 119 15.98 16.06 6.26
C LEU A 119 16.35 17.49 6.64
N ILE A 120 15.37 18.38 6.57
CA ILE A 120 15.53 19.79 6.88
C ILE A 120 14.50 20.21 7.93
N TYR A 121 14.96 20.88 8.98
CA TYR A 121 14.12 21.58 9.94
C TYR A 121 14.40 23.08 9.83
N ASP A 122 13.39 23.87 9.55
CA ASP A 122 13.48 25.31 9.46
C ASP A 122 12.39 26.02 10.26
N ARG A 123 12.67 27.28 10.60
CA ARG A 123 11.73 28.20 11.19
C ARG A 123 11.31 29.26 10.16
N PHE A 124 10.04 29.64 10.24
CA PHE A 124 9.50 30.68 9.37
C PHE A 124 8.44 31.50 10.08
N THR A 125 8.13 32.66 9.50
CA THR A 125 6.99 33.48 9.92
C THR A 125 6.07 33.67 8.71
N TYR A 126 4.81 33.89 8.97
CA TYR A 126 3.90 34.41 7.95
C TYR A 126 4.05 35.93 7.88
N THR A 127 4.12 36.48 6.70
CA THR A 127 3.96 37.91 6.45
C THR A 127 2.64 38.11 5.73
N ASP A 128 1.72 38.88 6.36
CA ASP A 128 0.55 39.38 5.67
C ASP A 128 1.00 40.53 4.77
N ASP A 129 0.94 40.35 3.46
CA ASP A 129 0.95 41.46 2.55
C ASP A 129 -0.37 42.21 2.70
N ALA A 130 -0.28 43.44 3.21
CA ALA A 130 -1.42 44.27 3.51
C ALA A 130 -2.36 44.40 2.29
N GLY A 131 -3.47 43.63 2.31
CA GLY A 131 -4.50 43.66 1.28
C GLY A 131 -4.64 42.43 0.38
N ASN A 132 -3.79 41.42 0.49
CA ASN A 132 -3.92 40.17 -0.25
C ASN A 132 -4.05 39.00 0.73
N SER A 133 -5.08 38.16 0.55
CA SER A 133 -5.36 36.98 1.41
C SER A 133 -4.32 35.84 1.27
N THR A 134 -3.13 36.14 0.80
CA THR A 134 -2.08 35.16 0.54
C THR A 134 -0.96 35.37 1.56
N SER A 135 -0.96 34.58 2.62
CA SER A 135 0.14 34.54 3.59
C SER A 135 1.41 33.99 2.91
N THR A 136 2.45 34.81 2.84
CA THR A 136 3.74 34.39 2.28
C THR A 136 4.62 33.82 3.40
N ILE A 137 5.19 32.63 3.16
CA ILE A 137 6.17 32.02 4.05
C ILE A 137 7.49 32.79 3.95
N ASN A 138 7.93 33.37 5.05
CA ASN A 138 9.22 34.06 5.14
C ASN A 138 10.17 33.18 5.97
N PRO A 139 11.12 32.45 5.33
CA PRO A 139 12.10 31.64 6.03
C PRO A 139 12.95 32.51 6.95
N LYS A 140 13.25 32.06 8.14
CA LYS A 140 14.10 32.77 9.12
C LYS A 140 15.46 32.12 9.26
N ASP A 141 15.48 30.85 9.66
CA ASP A 141 16.73 30.11 9.82
C ASP A 141 16.48 28.60 9.67
N THR A 142 17.52 27.90 9.28
CA THR A 142 17.57 26.44 9.25
C THR A 142 18.14 25.96 10.58
N ILE A 143 17.33 25.21 11.34
CA ILE A 143 17.71 24.67 12.65
C ILE A 143 18.59 23.42 12.47
N TYR A 144 18.24 22.61 11.49
CA TYR A 144 18.91 21.35 11.21
C TYR A 144 18.82 21.02 9.72
N SER A 145 19.92 20.54 9.17
CA SER A 145 19.97 20.05 7.80
C SER A 145 20.88 18.83 7.74
N ASN A 146 20.35 17.72 7.29
CA ASN A 146 21.09 16.51 6.97
C ASN A 146 20.70 16.09 5.56
N MET A 147 21.62 16.22 4.62
CA MET A 147 21.42 15.97 3.21
C MET A 147 22.13 14.70 2.80
N ASP A 148 21.52 13.96 1.88
CA ASP A 148 22.09 12.76 1.27
C ASP A 148 22.49 11.67 2.29
N GLU A 149 21.67 11.52 3.33
CA GLU A 149 21.88 10.47 4.33
C GLU A 149 21.56 9.12 3.69
N ALA A 150 22.59 8.30 3.49
CA ALA A 150 22.43 6.96 2.97
C ALA A 150 21.85 6.02 4.04
N GLY A 151 20.87 5.23 3.66
CA GLY A 151 20.22 4.27 4.53
C GLY A 151 19.45 3.22 3.75
N GLU A 152 18.62 2.47 4.46
CA GLU A 152 17.84 1.39 3.88
C GLU A 152 16.39 1.44 4.38
N VAL A 153 15.48 1.04 3.51
CA VAL A 153 14.08 0.77 3.86
C VAL A 153 13.84 -0.71 3.71
N THR A 154 13.53 -1.38 4.81
CA THR A 154 13.24 -2.81 4.84
C THR A 154 11.78 -3.04 4.45
N LEU A 155 11.55 -3.68 3.31
CA LEU A 155 10.22 -4.18 2.92
C LEU A 155 9.97 -5.56 3.53
N PRO A 156 8.77 -5.78 4.10
CA PRO A 156 8.43 -7.02 4.76
C PRO A 156 8.22 -8.18 3.77
N ALA A 157 8.50 -9.39 4.24
CA ALA A 157 8.14 -10.61 3.53
C ALA A 157 6.62 -10.74 3.40
N THR A 158 6.17 -11.20 2.23
CA THR A 158 4.76 -11.44 1.95
C THR A 158 4.59 -12.84 1.37
N PHE A 159 3.59 -13.57 1.85
CA PHE A 159 3.22 -14.89 1.36
C PHE A 159 1.72 -14.92 1.08
N ALA A 160 1.36 -15.56 -0.03
CA ALA A 160 -0.03 -15.79 -0.38
C ALA A 160 -0.20 -17.25 -0.84
N ALA A 161 -1.32 -17.85 -0.47
CA ALA A 161 -1.71 -19.15 -0.95
C ALA A 161 -3.21 -19.16 -1.25
N GLY A 162 -3.61 -19.90 -2.27
CA GLY A 162 -5.00 -19.97 -2.67
C GLY A 162 -5.35 -21.24 -3.41
N ALA A 163 -6.65 -21.47 -3.51
CA ALA A 163 -7.23 -22.57 -4.25
C ALA A 163 -8.45 -22.09 -5.04
N ILE A 164 -8.59 -22.56 -6.27
CA ILE A 164 -9.74 -22.30 -7.12
C ILE A 164 -10.30 -23.63 -7.60
N PHE A 165 -11.54 -23.93 -7.23
CA PHE A 165 -12.31 -25.03 -7.79
C PHE A 165 -13.17 -24.50 -8.93
N SER A 166 -13.11 -25.14 -10.09
CA SER A 166 -13.87 -24.69 -11.25
C SER A 166 -14.50 -25.85 -12.01
N LYS A 167 -15.68 -25.58 -12.54
CA LYS A 167 -16.33 -26.35 -13.59
C LYS A 167 -16.32 -25.53 -14.86
N GLN A 168 -15.66 -26.06 -15.88
CA GLN A 168 -15.46 -25.37 -17.15
C GLN A 168 -16.76 -24.71 -17.67
N SER A 169 -16.66 -23.41 -18.00
CA SER A 169 -17.74 -22.58 -18.56
C SER A 169 -19.03 -22.53 -17.75
N LYS A 170 -19.01 -22.83 -16.45
CA LYS A 170 -20.21 -22.83 -15.63
C LYS A 170 -20.04 -22.12 -14.27
N TYR A 171 -19.05 -22.48 -13.48
CA TYR A 171 -18.79 -21.81 -12.21
C TYR A 171 -17.35 -22.00 -11.75
N SER A 172 -16.90 -21.05 -10.95
CA SER A 172 -15.65 -21.14 -10.22
C SER A 172 -15.83 -20.60 -8.80
N PHE A 173 -15.14 -21.21 -7.83
CA PHE A 173 -15.08 -20.76 -6.44
C PHE A 173 -13.64 -20.73 -6.01
N GLY A 174 -13.22 -19.62 -5.41
CA GLY A 174 -11.86 -19.43 -4.97
C GLY A 174 -11.75 -18.98 -3.53
N ILE A 175 -10.67 -19.38 -2.88
CA ILE A 175 -10.21 -18.90 -1.59
C ILE A 175 -8.76 -18.47 -1.71
N ASN A 176 -8.41 -17.35 -1.09
CA ASN A 176 -7.03 -16.86 -1.04
C ASN A 176 -6.71 -16.34 0.36
N TYR A 177 -5.56 -16.70 0.88
CA TYR A 177 -5.00 -16.16 2.11
C TYR A 177 -3.69 -15.46 1.82
N LYS A 178 -3.54 -14.23 2.28
CA LYS A 178 -2.31 -13.42 2.19
C LYS A 178 -1.85 -13.03 3.58
N TYR A 179 -0.56 -13.16 3.84
CA TYR A 179 0.09 -12.74 5.08
C TYR A 179 1.29 -11.87 4.77
N THR A 180 1.43 -10.72 5.45
CA THR A 180 2.57 -9.82 5.32
C THR A 180 3.14 -9.51 6.69
N MET A 181 4.44 -9.69 6.85
CA MET A 181 5.16 -9.56 8.10
C MET A 181 5.58 -8.11 8.36
N TRP A 182 4.60 -7.20 8.53
CA TRP A 182 4.86 -5.78 8.72
C TRP A 182 5.70 -5.45 9.94
N SER A 183 5.74 -6.32 10.95
CA SER A 183 6.69 -6.18 12.07
C SER A 183 8.17 -6.18 11.67
N GLN A 184 8.49 -6.56 10.43
CA GLN A 184 9.85 -6.50 9.87
C GLN A 184 10.16 -5.16 9.21
N TYR A 185 9.17 -4.28 9.02
CA TYR A 185 9.35 -3.00 8.37
C TYR A 185 10.26 -2.10 9.22
N GLN A 186 11.24 -1.50 8.56
CA GLN A 186 12.15 -0.53 9.14
C GLN A 186 12.47 0.53 8.09
N SER A 187 12.70 1.74 8.53
CA SER A 187 13.11 2.84 7.67
C SER A 187 14.26 3.60 8.33
N PHE A 188 15.44 3.61 7.70
CA PHE A 188 16.66 4.22 8.24
C PHE A 188 17.01 3.72 9.65
N GLY A 189 16.82 2.42 9.91
CA GLY A 189 17.09 1.80 11.21
C GLY A 189 16.02 2.05 12.28
N GLU A 190 15.02 2.86 11.99
CA GLU A 190 13.88 3.10 12.86
C GLU A 190 12.76 2.10 12.51
N SER A 191 12.22 1.41 13.52
CA SER A 191 11.05 0.54 13.34
C SER A 191 9.79 1.30 13.70
N ASP A 192 8.86 1.36 12.76
CA ASP A 192 7.53 1.86 13.03
C ASP A 192 6.73 0.80 13.83
N GLU A 193 5.82 1.25 14.70
CA GLU A 193 4.87 0.38 15.39
C GLU A 193 3.86 -0.19 14.39
N THR A 194 4.26 -1.21 13.66
CA THR A 194 3.42 -1.87 12.66
C THR A 194 3.16 -3.32 13.03
N ALA A 195 1.90 -3.73 12.88
CA ALA A 195 1.48 -5.09 13.17
C ALA A 195 1.37 -5.93 11.90
N ASN A 196 1.65 -7.23 12.01
CA ASN A 196 1.53 -8.16 10.90
C ASN A 196 0.09 -8.20 10.37
N THR A 197 -0.03 -8.24 9.04
CA THR A 197 -1.33 -8.23 8.38
C THR A 197 -1.68 -9.58 7.81
N TRP A 198 -2.97 -9.87 7.82
CA TRP A 198 -3.50 -11.00 7.07
C TRP A 198 -4.78 -10.58 6.32
N LYS A 199 -5.01 -11.23 5.20
CA LYS A 199 -6.22 -11.05 4.40
C LYS A 199 -6.70 -12.40 3.89
N LEU A 200 -7.96 -12.71 4.16
CA LEU A 200 -8.67 -13.88 3.64
C LEU A 200 -9.71 -13.39 2.65
N ALA A 201 -9.73 -13.95 1.45
CA ALA A 201 -10.68 -13.61 0.41
C ALA A 201 -11.37 -14.86 -0.14
N PHE A 202 -12.67 -14.74 -0.36
CA PHE A 202 -13.51 -15.74 -1.01
C PHE A 202 -14.14 -15.11 -2.24
N GLY A 203 -14.30 -15.87 -3.30
CA GLY A 203 -14.97 -15.40 -4.50
C GLY A 203 -15.59 -16.52 -5.27
N GLY A 204 -16.62 -16.17 -6.03
CA GLY A 204 -17.29 -17.11 -6.92
C GLY A 204 -17.78 -16.42 -8.17
N GLU A 205 -17.80 -17.17 -9.26
CA GLU A 205 -18.37 -16.82 -10.54
C GLU A 205 -19.35 -17.91 -10.98
N PHE A 206 -20.46 -17.49 -11.53
CA PHE A 206 -21.47 -18.40 -12.08
C PHE A 206 -22.00 -17.89 -13.41
N ILE A 207 -21.99 -18.76 -14.42
CA ILE A 207 -22.53 -18.53 -15.76
C ILE A 207 -23.67 -19.56 -15.98
N PRO A 208 -24.94 -19.13 -16.03
CA PRO A 208 -26.07 -20.07 -16.13
C PRO A 208 -25.98 -20.99 -17.35
N ASP A 209 -25.72 -20.42 -18.53
CA ASP A 209 -25.58 -21.17 -19.77
C ASP A 209 -24.73 -20.40 -20.78
N SER A 210 -23.44 -20.74 -20.86
CA SER A 210 -22.48 -20.10 -21.76
C SER A 210 -22.75 -20.33 -23.27
N LYS A 211 -23.69 -21.21 -23.62
CA LYS A 211 -24.05 -21.55 -25.01
C LYS A 211 -25.43 -20.99 -25.44
N SER A 212 -26.09 -20.20 -24.61
CA SER A 212 -27.40 -19.63 -24.93
C SER A 212 -27.28 -18.53 -26.00
N TYR A 213 -27.97 -18.68 -27.12
CA TYR A 213 -28.02 -17.67 -28.19
C TYR A 213 -29.24 -16.73 -28.07
N GLN A 214 -30.22 -17.09 -27.28
CA GLN A 214 -31.49 -16.36 -27.23
C GLN A 214 -31.70 -15.51 -25.98
N GLN A 215 -30.96 -15.79 -24.91
CA GLN A 215 -31.17 -15.15 -23.61
C GLN A 215 -29.85 -14.62 -23.07
N TYR A 216 -29.63 -13.31 -23.24
CA TYR A 216 -28.39 -12.62 -22.86
C TYR A 216 -28.02 -12.83 -21.38
N TRP A 217 -29.00 -12.79 -20.47
CA TRP A 217 -28.75 -12.98 -19.04
C TRP A 217 -28.20 -14.39 -18.67
N LYS A 218 -28.38 -15.38 -19.51
CA LYS A 218 -27.83 -16.73 -19.29
C LYS A 218 -26.36 -16.85 -19.61
N VAL A 219 -25.85 -15.98 -20.51
CA VAL A 219 -24.45 -15.94 -20.93
C VAL A 219 -23.61 -15.07 -20.00
N MET A 220 -24.28 -14.18 -19.24
CA MET A 220 -23.62 -13.26 -18.32
C MET A 220 -22.95 -14.01 -17.17
N ALA A 221 -21.76 -13.53 -16.76
CA ALA A 221 -21.06 -14.02 -15.59
C ALA A 221 -21.49 -13.21 -14.35
N TYR A 222 -22.05 -13.89 -13.38
CA TYR A 222 -22.42 -13.33 -12.08
C TYR A 222 -21.29 -13.61 -11.09
N ARG A 223 -20.75 -12.54 -10.49
CA ARG A 223 -19.60 -12.62 -9.59
C ARG A 223 -19.96 -12.09 -8.23
N LEU A 224 -19.52 -12.80 -7.20
CA LEU A 224 -19.64 -12.37 -5.81
C LEU A 224 -18.31 -12.64 -5.11
N GLY A 225 -17.86 -11.67 -4.31
CA GLY A 225 -16.66 -11.79 -3.51
C GLY A 225 -16.79 -11.15 -2.15
N MET A 226 -16.05 -11.69 -1.21
CA MET A 226 -15.92 -11.16 0.15
C MET A 226 -14.47 -11.25 0.58
N SER A 227 -13.96 -10.23 1.23
CA SER A 227 -12.65 -10.31 1.87
C SER A 227 -12.67 -9.71 3.25
N MET A 228 -11.93 -10.34 4.17
CA MET A 228 -11.72 -9.87 5.53
C MET A 228 -10.23 -9.91 5.88
N GLY A 229 -9.81 -9.05 6.79
CA GLY A 229 -8.43 -8.98 7.20
C GLY A 229 -8.16 -7.95 8.27
N ARG A 230 -6.88 -7.79 8.59
CA ARG A 230 -6.37 -6.75 9.49
C ARG A 230 -5.33 -5.91 8.75
N ASN A 231 -5.34 -4.60 9.03
CA ASN A 231 -4.39 -3.64 8.48
C ASN A 231 -3.11 -3.60 9.35
N TYR A 232 -2.02 -3.03 8.85
CA TYR A 232 -0.78 -2.83 9.60
C TYR A 232 -0.86 -1.68 10.62
N VAL A 233 -1.84 -0.79 10.47
CA VAL A 233 -2.05 0.34 11.38
C VAL A 233 -2.67 -0.16 12.68
N GLU A 234 -2.03 0.15 13.79
CA GLU A 234 -2.49 -0.12 15.16
C GLU A 234 -2.81 1.20 15.86
N LEU A 235 -3.97 1.29 16.48
CA LEU A 235 -4.42 2.46 17.24
C LEU A 235 -4.88 1.99 18.62
N ASN A 236 -4.25 2.48 19.69
CA ASN A 236 -4.56 2.09 21.07
C ASN A 236 -4.60 0.56 21.25
N ASP A 237 -3.53 -0.12 20.83
CA ASP A 237 -3.38 -1.60 20.88
C ASP A 237 -4.44 -2.37 20.08
N ALA A 238 -5.19 -1.71 19.21
CA ALA A 238 -6.20 -2.33 18.36
C ALA A 238 -5.87 -2.18 16.86
N GLN A 239 -5.66 -3.32 16.20
CA GLN A 239 -5.49 -3.37 14.75
C GLN A 239 -6.80 -3.05 14.01
N LEU A 240 -6.73 -2.19 13.00
CA LEU A 240 -7.89 -1.90 12.14
C LEU A 240 -8.32 -3.13 11.36
N LYS A 241 -9.60 -3.47 11.49
CA LYS A 241 -10.24 -4.56 10.75
C LYS A 241 -10.76 -4.05 9.40
N GLN A 242 -10.59 -4.84 8.37
CA GLN A 242 -11.10 -4.56 7.03
C GLN A 242 -12.07 -5.65 6.60
N LEU A 243 -13.25 -5.24 6.13
CA LEU A 243 -14.24 -6.10 5.50
C LEU A 243 -14.65 -5.48 4.17
N SER A 244 -14.67 -6.26 3.10
CA SER A 244 -15.12 -5.81 1.78
C SER A 244 -16.02 -6.86 1.16
N VAL A 245 -17.08 -6.40 0.53
CA VAL A 245 -17.98 -7.22 -0.30
C VAL A 245 -18.00 -6.63 -1.70
N THR A 246 -17.88 -7.47 -2.71
CA THR A 246 -17.88 -7.09 -4.11
C THR A 246 -18.86 -7.92 -4.88
N MET A 247 -19.56 -7.31 -5.83
CA MET A 247 -20.44 -8.01 -6.76
C MET A 247 -20.27 -7.43 -8.16
N GLY A 248 -20.43 -8.25 -9.17
CA GLY A 248 -20.29 -7.86 -10.56
C GLY A 248 -21.10 -8.74 -11.49
N VAL A 249 -21.48 -8.14 -12.61
CA VAL A 249 -22.16 -8.81 -13.71
C VAL A 249 -21.46 -8.38 -15.00
N GLY A 250 -21.18 -9.32 -15.90
CA GLY A 250 -20.46 -9.03 -17.14
C GLY A 250 -20.59 -10.12 -18.19
#